data_bcdf691072846b8b0faa2b8faaa4a359
#
_entry.id   bcdf691072846b8b0faa2b8faaa4a359
#
_cell.length_a   1.000
_cell.length_b   1.000
_cell.length_c   1.000
_cell.angle_alpha   90.00
_cell.angle_beta   90.00
_cell.angle_gamma   90.00
#
_symmetry.space_group_name_H-M   'P 1'
#
loop_
_entity.id
_entity.type
_entity.pdbx_description
1 polymer ?
#
loop_
_entity_poly.entity_id
_entity_poly.type
_entity_poly.pdbx_seq_one_letter_code
_entity_poly.pdbx_strand_id
1 'polypeptide(L)'
;SDYEKILHHAESELPNEACGLIGGVKEGSDKIIKKVYLLTNIDHSNEHFSLDPKEQLAAIKDMRAEGLVPLGNWHSLPESPSRPSDEDKRLAYDKTASYMILSLMNKDEPVLNSFHIEGTDSTKEELVME
;
A
#
# COMPACT_ATOMS: atom_id res chain seq x y z
N SER A 1 8.60 -12.34 -5.44
CA SER A 1 8.35 -11.81 -4.10
C SER A 1 7.21 -10.78 -4.14
N ASP A 2 6.68 -10.45 -2.98
CA ASP A 2 5.61 -9.44 -2.89
C ASP A 2 6.12 -8.06 -3.30
N TYR A 3 7.35 -7.72 -2.95
CA TYR A 3 7.97 -6.47 -3.38
C TYR A 3 8.03 -6.38 -4.91
N GLU A 4 8.45 -7.45 -5.56
CA GLU A 4 8.54 -7.46 -7.03
C GLU A 4 7.18 -7.33 -7.69
N LYS A 5 6.13 -7.94 -7.11
CA LYS A 5 4.76 -7.80 -7.61
C LYS A 5 4.29 -6.36 -7.54
N ILE A 6 4.51 -5.70 -6.40
CA ILE A 6 4.15 -4.29 -6.21
C ILE A 6 4.91 -3.43 -7.21
N LEU A 7 6.21 -3.62 -7.31
CA LEU A 7 7.07 -2.84 -8.22
C LEU A 7 6.63 -2.99 -9.67
N HIS A 8 6.42 -4.23 -10.11
CA HIS A 8 6.03 -4.50 -11.48
C HIS A 8 4.67 -3.86 -11.82
N HIS A 9 3.69 -4.00 -10.92
CA HIS A 9 2.38 -3.39 -11.11
C HIS A 9 2.48 -1.87 -11.14
N ALA A 10 3.25 -1.29 -10.23
CA ALA A 10 3.43 0.16 -10.18
C ALA A 10 4.07 0.71 -11.45
N GLU A 11 5.06 0.00 -11.99
CA GLU A 11 5.70 0.38 -13.26
C GLU A 11 4.73 0.28 -14.44
N SER A 12 3.85 -0.74 -14.43
CA SER A 12 2.88 -0.93 -15.50
C SER A 12 1.78 0.15 -15.51
N GLU A 13 1.52 0.79 -14.37
CA GLU A 13 0.49 1.82 -14.25
C GLU A 13 1.01 3.23 -14.53
N LEU A 14 2.33 3.41 -14.69
CA LEU A 14 2.88 4.74 -14.99
C LEU A 14 2.21 5.35 -16.22
N PRO A 15 1.93 6.65 -16.21
CA PRO A 15 2.32 7.67 -15.24
C PRO A 15 1.37 7.80 -14.04
N ASN A 16 0.39 6.91 -13.90
CA ASN A 16 -0.60 6.97 -12.83
C ASN A 16 -0.10 6.29 -11.56
N GLU A 17 -0.67 6.66 -10.42
CA GLU A 17 -0.43 5.94 -9.18
C GLU A 17 -1.05 4.56 -9.26
N ALA A 18 -0.33 3.57 -8.77
CA ALA A 18 -0.86 2.22 -8.58
C ALA A 18 -1.28 2.08 -7.11
N CYS A 19 -2.14 1.12 -6.82
CA CYS A 19 -2.63 0.92 -5.46
C CYS A 19 -3.06 -0.52 -5.22
N GLY A 20 -3.27 -0.85 -3.96
CA GLY A 20 -3.75 -2.15 -3.57
C GLY A 20 -3.86 -2.30 -2.06
N LEU A 21 -4.07 -3.54 -1.64
CA LEU A 21 -4.19 -3.91 -0.24
C LEU A 21 -3.06 -4.86 0.15
N ILE A 22 -2.79 -4.93 1.44
CA ILE A 22 -1.85 -5.89 2.01
C ILE A 22 -2.56 -6.72 3.07
N GLY A 23 -2.34 -8.03 2.99
CA GLY A 23 -2.90 -8.98 3.93
C GLY A 23 -1.81 -9.83 4.54
N GLY A 24 -2.06 -10.36 5.73
CA GLY A 24 -1.10 -11.20 6.40
C GLY A 24 -1.53 -11.60 7.79
N VAL A 25 -0.57 -11.74 8.69
CA VAL A 25 -0.81 -12.15 10.06
C VAL A 25 -0.13 -11.19 11.03
N LYS A 26 -0.67 -11.15 12.25
CA LYS A 26 -0.07 -10.40 13.35
C LYS A 26 0.46 -11.39 14.36
N GLU A 27 1.75 -11.28 14.69
CA GLU A 27 2.40 -12.11 15.69
C GLU A 27 3.00 -11.20 16.76
N GLY A 28 2.32 -11.09 17.91
CA GLY A 28 2.71 -10.13 18.95
C GLY A 28 2.59 -8.70 18.42
N SER A 29 3.69 -7.97 18.41
CA SER A 29 3.75 -6.61 17.85
C SER A 29 4.15 -6.60 16.39
N ASP A 30 4.47 -7.76 15.79
CA ASP A 30 4.94 -7.84 14.42
C ASP A 30 3.79 -8.05 13.44
N LYS A 31 3.92 -7.44 12.27
CA LYS A 31 3.03 -7.66 11.14
C LYS A 31 3.83 -8.38 10.06
N ILE A 32 3.32 -9.53 9.61
CA ILE A 32 3.97 -10.33 8.58
C ILE A 32 3.11 -10.31 7.33
N ILE A 33 3.61 -9.71 6.27
CA ILE A 33 2.90 -9.64 4.99
C ILE A 33 2.99 -11.00 4.30
N LYS A 34 1.83 -11.61 4.05
CA LYS A 34 1.73 -12.90 3.36
C LYS A 34 1.28 -12.75 1.93
N LYS A 35 0.50 -11.72 1.63
CA LYS A 35 -0.06 -11.52 0.29
C LYS A 35 -0.29 -10.03 0.02
N VAL A 36 0.03 -9.62 -1.21
CA VAL A 36 -0.30 -8.28 -1.69
C VAL A 36 -1.36 -8.39 -2.78
N TYR A 37 -2.25 -7.42 -2.81
CA TYR A 37 -3.34 -7.35 -3.78
C TYR A 37 -3.11 -6.16 -4.69
N LEU A 38 -3.09 -6.42 -5.98
CA LEU A 38 -2.82 -5.43 -7.02
C LEU A 38 -4.17 -4.98 -7.57
N LEU A 39 -4.61 -3.79 -7.18
CA LEU A 39 -5.94 -3.29 -7.51
C LEU A 39 -5.86 -2.17 -8.54
N THR A 40 -7.03 -1.72 -9.00
CA THR A 40 -7.14 -0.66 -9.98
C THR A 40 -7.29 0.68 -9.30
N ASN A 41 -6.50 1.67 -9.74
CA ASN A 41 -6.73 3.06 -9.36
C ASN A 41 -7.82 3.63 -10.25
N ILE A 42 -9.04 3.74 -9.73
CA ILE A 42 -10.18 4.21 -10.51
C ILE A 42 -10.13 5.71 -10.81
N ASP A 43 -9.27 6.45 -10.15
CA ASP A 43 -9.06 7.87 -10.42
C ASP A 43 -8.16 8.11 -11.65
N HIS A 44 -7.41 7.09 -12.07
CA HIS A 44 -6.47 7.17 -13.20
C HIS A 44 -5.61 8.44 -13.14
N SER A 45 -5.07 8.73 -11.95
CA SER A 45 -4.34 9.95 -11.67
C SER A 45 -2.91 9.68 -11.28
N ASN A 46 -2.01 10.62 -11.58
CA ASN A 46 -0.63 10.57 -11.11
C ASN A 46 -0.45 11.20 -9.72
N GLU A 47 -1.51 11.76 -9.15
CA GLU A 47 -1.48 12.46 -7.86
C GLU A 47 -2.41 11.87 -6.81
N HIS A 48 -3.39 11.06 -7.23
CA HIS A 48 -4.43 10.50 -6.37
C HIS A 48 -4.67 9.06 -6.69
N PHE A 49 -5.24 8.35 -5.73
CA PHE A 49 -5.75 7.01 -5.99
C PHE A 49 -7.05 6.78 -5.21
N SER A 50 -7.90 5.96 -5.78
CA SER A 50 -9.08 5.42 -5.10
C SER A 50 -9.21 3.96 -5.48
N LEU A 51 -9.51 3.12 -4.50
CA LEU A 51 -9.69 1.69 -4.72
C LEU A 51 -11.10 1.43 -5.26
N ASP A 52 -11.21 0.49 -6.20
CA ASP A 52 -12.50 0.01 -6.67
C ASP A 52 -13.18 -0.78 -5.54
N PRO A 53 -14.38 -0.37 -5.08
CA PRO A 53 -15.05 -1.06 -3.96
C PRO A 53 -15.28 -2.55 -4.21
N LYS A 54 -15.54 -2.95 -5.44
CA LYS A 54 -15.75 -4.38 -5.78
C LYS A 54 -14.47 -5.18 -5.66
N GLU A 55 -13.37 -4.63 -6.17
CA GLU A 55 -12.05 -5.26 -6.05
C GLU A 55 -11.62 -5.33 -4.59
N GLN A 56 -11.86 -4.26 -3.84
CA GLN A 56 -11.52 -4.20 -2.42
C GLN A 56 -12.28 -5.29 -1.64
N LEU A 57 -13.58 -5.42 -1.90
CA LEU A 57 -14.39 -6.46 -1.26
C LEU A 57 -13.90 -7.86 -1.61
N ALA A 58 -13.57 -8.09 -2.88
CA ALA A 58 -13.05 -9.38 -3.32
C ALA A 58 -11.72 -9.71 -2.64
N ALA A 59 -10.84 -8.74 -2.47
CA ALA A 59 -9.57 -8.92 -1.78
C ALA A 59 -9.79 -9.29 -0.30
N ILE A 60 -10.70 -8.60 0.37
CA ILE A 60 -11.02 -8.90 1.78
C ILE A 60 -11.60 -10.30 1.94
N LYS A 61 -12.47 -10.73 1.02
CA LYS A 61 -13.00 -12.09 1.03
C LYS A 61 -11.92 -13.14 0.81
N ASP A 62 -10.98 -12.87 -0.10
CA ASP A 62 -9.85 -13.76 -0.35
C ASP A 62 -8.96 -13.88 0.89
N MET A 63 -8.67 -12.77 1.57
CA MET A 63 -7.90 -12.79 2.82
C MET A 63 -8.58 -13.69 3.85
N ARG A 64 -9.88 -13.53 4.02
CA ARG A 64 -10.65 -14.33 4.99
C ARG A 64 -10.59 -15.82 4.65
N ALA A 65 -10.71 -16.16 3.38
CA ALA A 65 -10.64 -17.55 2.93
C ALA A 65 -9.27 -18.18 3.18
N GLU A 66 -8.20 -17.39 3.15
CA GLU A 66 -6.83 -17.86 3.37
C GLU A 66 -6.38 -17.72 4.83
N GLY A 67 -7.26 -17.28 5.73
CA GLY A 67 -6.91 -17.08 7.13
C GLY A 67 -6.02 -15.87 7.39
N LEU A 68 -6.05 -14.89 6.49
CA LEU A 68 -5.29 -13.66 6.61
C LEU A 68 -6.17 -12.52 7.12
N VAL A 69 -5.53 -11.49 7.67
CA VAL A 69 -6.23 -10.28 8.09
C VAL A 69 -5.72 -9.08 7.28
N PRO A 70 -6.56 -8.06 7.06
CA PRO A 70 -6.10 -6.84 6.41
C PRO A 70 -5.06 -6.13 7.30
N LEU A 71 -3.91 -5.80 6.73
CA LEU A 71 -2.86 -5.08 7.44
C LEU A 71 -2.80 -3.61 7.05
N GLY A 72 -3.29 -3.28 5.87
CA GLY A 72 -3.28 -1.91 5.37
C GLY A 72 -3.39 -1.86 3.86
N ASN A 73 -2.89 -0.78 3.29
CA ASN A 73 -2.89 -0.60 1.85
C ASN A 73 -1.52 -0.14 1.37
N TRP A 74 -1.35 -0.13 0.05
CA TRP A 74 -0.15 0.38 -0.58
C TRP A 74 -0.52 1.23 -1.79
N HIS A 75 0.34 2.19 -2.12
CA HIS A 75 0.24 2.92 -3.37
C HIS A 75 1.63 3.36 -3.82
N SER A 76 1.74 3.75 -5.08
CA SER A 76 2.98 4.27 -5.65
C SER A 76 2.90 5.79 -5.80
N LEU A 77 4.06 6.42 -5.74
CA LEU A 77 4.24 7.84 -6.05
C LEU A 77 5.19 7.92 -7.26
N PRO A 78 4.66 8.21 -8.46
CA PRO A 78 5.50 8.21 -9.67
C PRO A 78 6.63 9.24 -9.66
N GLU A 79 6.41 10.39 -9.04
CA GLU A 79 7.33 11.52 -9.12
C GLU A 79 7.74 12.12 -7.77
N SER A 80 7.35 11.48 -6.66
CA SER A 80 7.58 12.01 -5.31
C SER A 80 8.33 11.02 -4.42
N PRO A 81 9.00 11.50 -3.35
CA PRO A 81 9.65 10.60 -2.39
C PRO A 81 8.66 9.73 -1.64
N SER A 82 9.12 8.59 -1.10
CA SER A 82 8.29 7.66 -0.32
C SER A 82 8.01 8.25 1.07
N ARG A 83 6.92 9.01 1.15
CA ARG A 83 6.41 9.56 2.39
C ARG A 83 4.93 9.93 2.20
N PRO A 84 4.11 9.91 3.27
CA PRO A 84 2.72 10.28 3.14
C PRO A 84 2.54 11.73 2.70
N SER A 85 1.64 11.94 1.75
CA SER A 85 1.20 13.29 1.38
C SER A 85 0.21 13.82 2.42
N ASP A 86 -0.14 15.11 2.34
CA ASP A 86 -1.18 15.66 3.20
C ASP A 86 -2.52 14.99 2.96
N GLU A 87 -2.82 14.63 1.71
CA GLU A 87 -4.02 13.89 1.38
C GLU A 87 -4.01 12.48 1.98
N ASP A 88 -2.87 11.78 1.91
CA ASP A 88 -2.72 10.46 2.53
C ASP A 88 -3.02 10.53 4.03
N LYS A 89 -2.50 11.55 4.71
CA LYS A 89 -2.74 11.73 6.14
C LYS A 89 -4.19 12.04 6.44
N ARG A 90 -4.84 12.84 5.61
CA ARG A 90 -6.23 13.22 5.77
C ARG A 90 -7.17 12.04 5.58
N LEU A 91 -6.81 11.11 4.68
CA LEU A 91 -7.63 9.94 4.35
C LEU A 91 -7.27 8.70 5.17
N ALA A 92 -6.31 8.79 6.08
CA ALA A 92 -5.91 7.67 6.93
C ALA A 92 -6.82 7.59 8.14
N TYR A 93 -7.84 6.74 8.07
CA TYR A 93 -8.84 6.57 9.13
C TYR A 93 -8.42 5.59 10.21
N ASP A 94 -7.52 4.67 9.89
CA ASP A 94 -7.14 3.59 10.79
C ASP A 94 -5.68 3.76 11.20
N LYS A 95 -5.48 4.19 12.45
CA LYS A 95 -4.13 4.40 12.99
C LYS A 95 -3.36 3.11 13.24
N THR A 96 -4.05 1.95 13.18
CA THR A 96 -3.39 0.65 13.33
C THR A 96 -2.98 0.05 11.99
N ALA A 97 -3.47 0.60 10.89
CA ALA A 97 -3.15 0.12 9.55
C ALA A 97 -1.74 0.52 9.13
N SER A 98 -1.18 -0.27 8.25
CA SER A 98 0.10 0.03 7.60
C SER A 98 -0.16 0.67 6.25
N TYR A 99 0.48 1.80 5.99
CA TYR A 99 0.37 2.53 4.72
C TYR A 99 1.71 2.43 4.01
N MET A 100 1.78 1.53 3.02
CA MET A 100 3.01 1.31 2.26
C MET A 100 3.05 2.22 1.04
N ILE A 101 4.18 2.89 0.84
CA ILE A 101 4.35 3.85 -0.25
C ILE A 101 5.60 3.51 -1.04
N LEU A 102 5.43 3.21 -2.33
CA LEU A 102 6.53 2.93 -3.24
C LEU A 102 6.82 4.18 -4.07
N SER A 103 8.00 4.74 -3.90
CA SER A 103 8.44 5.86 -4.73
C SER A 103 9.15 5.36 -5.99
N LEU A 104 8.72 5.87 -7.14
CA LEU A 104 9.36 5.67 -8.42
C LEU A 104 10.02 6.96 -8.93
N MET A 105 10.24 7.93 -8.03
CA MET A 105 10.88 9.19 -8.37
C MET A 105 12.24 8.99 -9.04
N ASN A 106 13.01 8.04 -8.52
CA ASN A 106 14.21 7.54 -9.19
C ASN A 106 13.94 6.10 -9.61
N LYS A 107 13.71 5.88 -10.90
CA LYS A 107 13.33 4.57 -11.44
C LYS A 107 14.42 3.51 -11.26
N ASP A 108 15.68 3.93 -11.17
CA ASP A 108 16.80 3.01 -10.96
C ASP A 108 16.93 2.59 -9.49
N GLU A 109 16.34 3.36 -8.58
CA GLU A 109 16.38 3.08 -7.14
C GLU A 109 15.01 3.27 -6.50
N PRO A 110 14.05 2.36 -6.76
CA PRO A 110 12.73 2.45 -6.11
C PRO A 110 12.86 2.34 -4.59
N VAL A 111 12.05 3.10 -3.86
CA VAL A 111 12.05 3.09 -2.39
C VAL A 111 10.67 2.72 -1.87
N LEU A 112 10.60 1.66 -1.07
CA LEU A 112 9.37 1.23 -0.43
C LEU A 112 9.48 1.40 1.07
N ASN A 113 8.61 2.23 1.64
CA ASN A 113 8.51 2.42 3.09
C ASN A 113 7.09 2.17 3.55
N SER A 114 6.93 1.80 4.81
CA SER A 114 5.62 1.69 5.43
C SER A 114 5.50 2.68 6.57
N PHE A 115 4.28 3.20 6.78
CA PHE A 115 4.01 4.24 7.78
C PHE A 115 2.78 3.92 8.58
N HIS A 116 2.82 4.32 9.86
CA HIS A 116 1.63 4.53 10.67
C HIS A 116 1.26 5.99 10.57
N ILE A 117 -0.01 6.28 10.39
CA ILE A 117 -0.50 7.65 10.28
C ILE A 117 -1.55 7.89 11.35
N GLU A 118 -1.35 8.94 12.16
CA GLU A 118 -2.27 9.35 13.19
C GLU A 118 -2.44 10.87 13.14
N GLY A 119 -3.60 11.32 12.64
CA GLY A 119 -3.85 12.74 12.42
C GLY A 119 -2.90 13.31 11.36
N THR A 120 -2.11 14.32 11.74
CA THR A 120 -1.11 14.92 10.85
C THR A 120 0.27 14.31 11.03
N ASP A 121 0.43 13.38 11.97
CA ASP A 121 1.71 12.74 12.25
C ASP A 121 1.84 11.43 11.49
N SER A 122 3.05 11.13 11.02
CA SER A 122 3.36 9.85 10.41
C SER A 122 4.66 9.31 10.99
N THR A 123 4.70 8.00 11.22
CA THR A 123 5.86 7.31 11.75
C THR A 123 6.23 6.16 10.84
N LYS A 124 7.48 6.13 10.39
CA LYS A 124 7.98 5.03 9.56
C LYS A 124 8.09 3.76 10.41
N GLU A 125 7.65 2.65 9.86
CA GLU A 125 7.72 1.36 10.52
C GLU A 125 8.42 0.33 9.64
N GLU A 126 8.85 -0.77 10.24
CA GLU A 126 9.41 -1.90 9.52
C GLU A 126 8.38 -3.02 9.45
N LEU A 127 8.23 -3.62 8.27
CA LEU A 127 7.36 -4.75 8.05
C LEU A 127 8.17 -5.94 7.54
N VAL A 128 7.72 -7.14 7.92
CA VAL A 128 8.31 -8.38 7.40
C VAL A 128 7.55 -8.79 6.15
N MET A 129 8.25 -8.96 5.04
CA MET A 129 7.68 -9.46 3.77
C MET A 129 8.25 -10.84 3.50
N GLU A 130 7.37 -11.78 3.33
CA GLU A 130 7.76 -13.14 2.94
C GLU A 130 7.87 -13.32 1.44
#